data_e130ad15e962195a07f46082f1f38edc
#
_entry.id   e130ad15e962195a07f46082f1f38edc
#
_cell.length_a   1.000
_cell.length_b   1.000
_cell.length_c   1.000
_cell.angle_alpha   90.00
_cell.angle_beta   90.00
_cell.angle_gamma   90.00
#
_symmetry.space_group_name_H-M   'P 1'
#
loop_
_entity.id
_entity.type
_entity.pdbx_description
1 polymer ?
#
loop_
_entity_poly.entity_id
_entity_poly.type
_entity_poly.pdbx_seq_one_letter_code
_entity_poly.pdbx_strand_id
1 'polypeptide(L)'
;MMDRRDFLARGLGGLGALPLAAGADAASLFDPLAGLEPIRATPDRIFRITVCLRPFRAAGPRIAVEEVGRKRVVHHYGHGGSGWSLSWGSAETAVGMALAEGMTDIAVIGAGAIGLTTALTAQRAGAKVTIYAKEQFPDVRSARATGTWSPDSRIAMEGGVDAGFGDRWEAMARRSFAFYQGLLGLPGDPVEWTDRYMLSDGPAVAPAVERVTPERPDRFIRLEDRLHDIMPRSVELAPGTHPFRTERARRSSSLTFNVADLAHQLTTDFLIGGGRIVPMELHEPQDVARLKQKTVINCTGYGARALWRDESIVPVRGQIAWLIPQAGATYGVYHDKLAMLARRDGIVVQEVGEDDWFGYGDANETPDREAAEASVRKLAGFWK
;
A
#
# COMPACT_ATOMS: atom_id res chain seq x y z
N MET A 1 -45.32 -41.58 -27.13
CA MET A 1 -45.42 -40.41 -26.26
C MET A 1 -45.48 -40.96 -24.83
N MET A 2 -44.34 -41.11 -24.20
CA MET A 2 -44.25 -41.65 -22.84
C MET A 2 -44.43 -40.51 -21.83
N ASP A 3 -45.32 -40.71 -20.89
CA ASP A 3 -45.72 -39.75 -19.89
C ASP A 3 -44.60 -39.54 -18.84
N ARG A 4 -44.40 -38.29 -18.49
CA ARG A 4 -43.38 -37.85 -17.49
C ARG A 4 -43.59 -38.41 -16.08
N ARG A 5 -44.71 -39.07 -15.82
CA ARG A 5 -45.04 -39.66 -14.51
C ARG A 5 -44.48 -41.06 -14.31
N ASP A 6 -44.13 -41.78 -15.38
CA ASP A 6 -43.57 -43.15 -15.29
C ASP A 6 -42.05 -43.18 -15.02
N PHE A 7 -41.36 -42.06 -15.12
CA PHE A 7 -39.93 -41.97 -14.85
C PHE A 7 -39.57 -41.80 -13.35
N LEU A 8 -40.53 -41.32 -12.55
CA LEU A 8 -40.31 -41.12 -11.10
C LEU A 8 -40.66 -42.29 -10.20
N ALA A 9 -41.28 -43.34 -10.74
CA ALA A 9 -41.72 -44.51 -9.93
C ALA A 9 -40.75 -45.68 -9.90
N ARG A 10 -39.63 -45.67 -10.62
CA ARG A 10 -38.65 -46.76 -10.66
C ARG A 10 -37.26 -46.45 -10.07
N GLY A 11 -37.07 -45.35 -9.34
CA GLY A 11 -35.81 -44.89 -8.77
C GLY A 11 -35.67 -45.03 -7.25
N LEU A 12 -36.52 -45.76 -6.56
CA LEU A 12 -36.46 -45.91 -5.09
C LEU A 12 -36.30 -47.39 -4.69
N GLY A 13 -35.11 -47.91 -4.92
CA GLY A 13 -34.77 -49.23 -4.45
C GLY A 13 -33.26 -49.44 -4.47
N GLY A 14 -32.60 -49.16 -3.35
CA GLY A 14 -31.19 -49.50 -3.18
C GLY A 14 -30.30 -48.41 -2.56
N LEU A 15 -30.75 -47.76 -1.51
CA LEU A 15 -29.82 -47.04 -0.63
C LEU A 15 -29.26 -48.02 0.41
N GLY A 16 -28.25 -48.78 0.00
CA GLY A 16 -27.34 -49.40 0.95
C GLY A 16 -26.63 -48.32 1.75
N ALA A 17 -26.79 -48.34 3.08
CA ALA A 17 -26.06 -47.50 3.99
C ALA A 17 -24.55 -47.76 3.84
N LEU A 18 -23.85 -46.94 3.10
CA LEU A 18 -22.39 -46.86 3.20
C LEU A 18 -22.07 -46.33 4.61
N PRO A 19 -21.19 -46.99 5.37
CA PRO A 19 -20.74 -46.40 6.63
C PRO A 19 -20.07 -45.06 6.33
N LEU A 20 -20.59 -44.00 6.91
CA LEU A 20 -19.86 -42.73 7.03
C LEU A 20 -18.55 -43.07 7.75
N ALA A 21 -17.45 -43.18 7.02
CA ALA A 21 -16.13 -43.14 7.60
C ALA A 21 -16.00 -41.77 8.32
N ALA A 22 -16.17 -41.82 9.64
CA ALA A 22 -15.88 -40.67 10.48
C ALA A 22 -14.41 -40.33 10.34
N GLY A 23 -14.12 -39.09 10.00
CA GLY A 23 -12.82 -38.49 10.26
C GLY A 23 -11.79 -38.56 9.13
N ALA A 24 -12.15 -38.24 7.90
CA ALA A 24 -11.19 -37.55 7.07
C ALA A 24 -11.26 -36.07 7.44
N ASP A 25 -10.24 -35.57 8.14
CA ASP A 25 -10.09 -34.15 8.41
C ASP A 25 -10.20 -33.40 7.08
N ALA A 26 -11.26 -32.61 6.91
CA ALA A 26 -11.46 -31.79 5.73
C ALA A 26 -10.31 -30.78 5.55
N ALA A 27 -9.51 -30.56 6.61
CA ALA A 27 -8.28 -29.77 6.59
C ALA A 27 -7.18 -30.39 5.72
N SER A 28 -7.15 -31.73 5.52
CA SER A 28 -6.10 -32.36 4.71
C SER A 28 -6.32 -32.26 3.20
N LEU A 29 -7.53 -31.91 2.74
CA LEU A 29 -7.84 -31.72 1.32
C LEU A 29 -7.39 -30.36 0.78
N PHE A 30 -7.09 -29.41 1.65
CA PHE A 30 -6.58 -28.09 1.33
C PHE A 30 -5.40 -27.77 2.24
N ASP A 31 -4.25 -28.39 1.99
CA ASP A 31 -3.00 -27.92 2.59
C ASP A 31 -2.43 -26.79 1.70
N PRO A 32 -2.77 -25.52 2.00
CA PRO A 32 -2.34 -24.39 1.18
C PRO A 32 -0.84 -24.09 1.31
N LEU A 33 -0.12 -24.83 2.13
CA LEU A 33 1.29 -24.61 2.43
C LEU A 33 2.20 -25.67 1.80
N ALA A 34 1.63 -26.75 1.25
CA ALA A 34 2.36 -27.71 0.45
C ALA A 34 2.84 -27.01 -0.82
N GLY A 35 3.97 -26.31 -0.77
CA GLY A 35 4.56 -25.66 -1.93
C GLY A 35 5.09 -24.24 -1.74
N LEU A 36 5.15 -23.69 -0.52
CA LEU A 36 5.86 -22.42 -0.31
C LEU A 36 7.36 -22.63 -0.60
N GLU A 37 7.79 -22.12 -1.74
CA GLU A 37 9.20 -22.17 -2.13
C GLU A 37 10.02 -21.20 -1.27
N PRO A 38 11.08 -21.66 -0.56
CA PRO A 38 11.95 -20.79 0.19
C PRO A 38 12.58 -19.71 -0.69
N ILE A 39 12.69 -18.50 -0.17
CA ILE A 39 13.33 -17.40 -0.90
C ILE A 39 14.85 -17.64 -0.97
N ARG A 40 15.40 -17.53 -2.17
CA ARG A 40 16.85 -17.55 -2.40
C ARG A 40 17.45 -16.21 -1.97
N ALA A 41 17.58 -16.02 -0.67
CA ALA A 41 18.01 -14.79 -0.05
C ALA A 41 19.54 -14.75 0.12
N THR A 42 20.25 -14.40 -0.95
CA THR A 42 21.70 -14.21 -0.93
C THR A 42 22.09 -12.81 -1.41
N PRO A 43 23.16 -12.17 -0.85
CA PRO A 43 23.54 -10.80 -1.18
C PRO A 43 23.83 -10.55 -2.67
N ASP A 44 24.34 -11.54 -3.39
CA ASP A 44 24.60 -11.47 -4.84
C ASP A 44 23.32 -11.35 -5.69
N ARG A 45 22.16 -11.66 -5.12
CA ARG A 45 20.86 -11.48 -5.77
C ARG A 45 20.27 -10.08 -5.56
N ILE A 46 20.93 -9.20 -4.81
CA ILE A 46 20.51 -7.80 -4.69
C ILE A 46 20.86 -7.06 -5.98
N PHE A 47 19.84 -6.74 -6.78
CA PHE A 47 20.05 -5.97 -8.00
C PHE A 47 19.85 -4.46 -7.83
N ARG A 48 19.19 -4.05 -6.73
CA ARG A 48 18.92 -2.64 -6.42
C ARG A 48 18.72 -2.43 -4.92
N ILE A 49 19.12 -1.26 -4.43
CA ILE A 49 18.78 -0.79 -3.08
C ILE A 49 18.14 0.58 -3.24
N THR A 50 17.00 0.80 -2.59
CA THR A 50 16.30 2.08 -2.64
C THR A 50 16.00 2.58 -1.23
N VAL A 51 16.04 3.90 -1.08
CA VAL A 51 15.60 4.59 0.13
C VAL A 51 14.37 5.44 -0.21
N CYS A 52 13.36 5.36 0.63
CA CYS A 52 12.16 6.18 0.54
C CYS A 52 12.01 7.01 1.82
N LEU A 53 11.76 8.31 1.66
CA LEU A 53 11.31 9.19 2.74
C LEU A 53 9.79 9.29 2.65
N ARG A 54 9.10 8.66 3.61
CA ARG A 54 7.65 8.77 3.72
C ARG A 54 7.28 10.14 4.25
N PRO A 55 6.37 10.89 3.60
CA PRO A 55 5.99 12.24 4.03
C PRO A 55 4.97 12.15 5.17
N PHE A 56 5.45 11.94 6.38
CA PHE A 56 4.60 11.88 7.57
C PHE A 56 4.18 13.26 8.04
N ARG A 57 2.95 13.39 8.53
CA ARG A 57 2.44 14.55 9.27
C ARG A 57 1.63 14.08 10.47
N ALA A 58 1.89 14.65 11.63
CA ALA A 58 1.17 14.30 12.85
C ALA A 58 -0.35 14.54 12.73
N ALA A 59 -0.76 15.58 12.00
CA ALA A 59 -2.17 15.90 11.74
C ALA A 59 -2.79 15.08 10.58
N GLY A 60 -2.08 14.09 10.05
CA GLY A 60 -2.51 13.33 8.88
C GLY A 60 -2.32 14.09 7.55
N PRO A 61 -2.90 13.58 6.44
CA PRO A 61 -2.80 14.20 5.13
C PRO A 61 -3.34 15.64 5.13
N ARG A 62 -2.62 16.55 4.50
CA ARG A 62 -3.13 17.88 4.22
C ARG A 62 -4.00 17.84 2.98
N ILE A 63 -5.32 17.95 3.17
CA ILE A 63 -6.30 18.11 2.10
C ILE A 63 -7.03 19.43 2.39
N ALA A 64 -6.54 20.53 1.82
CA ALA A 64 -7.01 21.87 2.17
C ALA A 64 -6.78 22.84 1.02
N VAL A 65 -7.62 23.87 0.95
CA VAL A 65 -7.52 24.96 -0.03
C VAL A 65 -6.66 26.09 0.52
N GLU A 66 -5.82 26.65 -0.34
CA GLU A 66 -5.03 27.87 -0.09
C GLU A 66 -5.06 28.74 -1.36
N GLU A 67 -5.24 30.05 -1.18
CA GLU A 67 -5.15 30.99 -2.29
C GLU A 67 -3.71 31.51 -2.41
N VAL A 68 -3.07 31.31 -3.58
CA VAL A 68 -1.72 31.78 -3.88
C VAL A 68 -1.79 32.77 -5.04
N GLY A 69 -1.78 34.04 -4.74
CA GLY A 69 -2.05 35.09 -5.71
C GLY A 69 -3.45 35.00 -6.31
N ARG A 70 -3.55 34.64 -7.60
CA ARG A 70 -4.83 34.41 -8.31
C ARG A 70 -5.09 32.91 -8.59
N LYS A 71 -4.37 32.04 -7.92
CA LYS A 71 -4.49 30.58 -8.07
C LYS A 71 -5.15 30.00 -6.83
N ARG A 72 -6.12 29.15 -7.06
CA ARG A 72 -6.68 28.25 -6.04
C ARG A 72 -5.85 26.99 -5.99
N VAL A 73 -5.17 26.76 -4.88
CA VAL A 73 -4.33 25.60 -4.66
C VAL A 73 -5.00 24.66 -3.66
N VAL A 74 -5.27 23.43 -4.07
CA VAL A 74 -5.72 22.35 -3.19
C VAL A 74 -4.50 21.52 -2.82
N HIS A 75 -4.09 21.55 -1.57
CA HIS A 75 -3.03 20.70 -1.07
C HIS A 75 -3.54 19.26 -0.94
N HIS A 76 -2.75 18.31 -1.38
CA HIS A 76 -3.06 16.88 -1.30
C HIS A 76 -1.76 16.09 -1.14
N TYR A 77 -1.24 16.07 0.08
CA TYR A 77 0.02 15.39 0.42
C TYR A 77 0.09 15.02 1.91
N GLY A 78 1.17 14.35 2.32
CA GLY A 78 1.43 14.06 3.73
C GLY A 78 0.79 12.76 4.23
N HIS A 79 0.67 11.74 3.37
CA HIS A 79 0.01 10.47 3.65
C HIS A 79 0.90 9.45 4.40
N GLY A 80 2.07 9.84 4.88
CA GLY A 80 2.98 8.93 5.58
C GLY A 80 3.32 7.69 4.78
N GLY A 81 3.13 6.52 5.37
CA GLY A 81 3.30 5.22 4.70
C GLY A 81 2.10 4.77 3.87
N SER A 82 0.96 5.46 3.97
CA SER A 82 -0.35 5.04 3.43
C SER A 82 -0.66 5.59 2.03
N GLY A 83 0.31 6.23 1.37
CA GLY A 83 0.09 6.96 0.12
C GLY A 83 -0.66 6.15 -0.94
N TRP A 84 -0.17 4.97 -1.32
CA TRP A 84 -0.88 4.10 -2.26
C TRP A 84 -2.25 3.66 -1.72
N SER A 85 -2.30 3.24 -0.45
CA SER A 85 -3.51 2.66 0.14
C SER A 85 -4.68 3.63 0.25
N LEU A 86 -4.44 4.94 0.37
CA LEU A 86 -5.47 5.95 0.52
C LEU A 86 -5.68 6.83 -0.71
N SER A 87 -4.85 6.65 -1.76
CA SER A 87 -4.73 7.60 -2.86
C SER A 87 -6.04 7.92 -3.57
N TRP A 88 -6.91 6.95 -3.83
CA TRP A 88 -8.17 7.16 -4.54
C TRP A 88 -9.22 7.89 -3.69
N GLY A 89 -9.43 7.43 -2.46
CA GLY A 89 -10.40 8.06 -1.58
C GLY A 89 -10.01 9.49 -1.19
N SER A 90 -8.72 9.74 -0.95
CA SER A 90 -8.22 11.08 -0.67
C SER A 90 -8.26 11.98 -1.92
N ALA A 91 -8.05 11.40 -3.11
CA ALA A 91 -8.17 12.12 -4.37
C ALA A 91 -9.59 12.62 -4.62
N GLU A 92 -10.62 11.83 -4.31
CA GLU A 92 -12.03 12.27 -4.45
C GLU A 92 -12.31 13.53 -3.62
N THR A 93 -11.80 13.58 -2.39
CA THR A 93 -11.94 14.75 -1.52
C THR A 93 -11.22 15.97 -2.12
N ALA A 94 -9.95 15.81 -2.54
CA ALA A 94 -9.17 16.90 -3.10
C ALA A 94 -9.75 17.42 -4.44
N VAL A 95 -10.20 16.52 -5.31
CA VAL A 95 -10.84 16.86 -6.59
C VAL A 95 -12.19 17.54 -6.35
N GLY A 96 -12.98 17.08 -5.39
CA GLY A 96 -14.23 17.76 -5.02
C GLY A 96 -13.99 19.22 -4.63
N MET A 97 -12.96 19.50 -3.83
CA MET A 97 -12.57 20.87 -3.48
C MET A 97 -12.09 21.68 -4.70
N ALA A 98 -11.37 21.03 -5.62
CA ALA A 98 -10.85 21.70 -6.82
C ALA A 98 -11.96 22.08 -7.82
N LEU A 99 -13.01 21.28 -7.91
CA LEU A 99 -14.15 21.48 -8.83
C LEU A 99 -15.28 22.33 -8.24
N ALA A 100 -15.24 22.67 -6.94
CA ALA A 100 -16.35 23.35 -6.25
C ALA A 100 -16.78 24.67 -6.89
N GLU A 101 -15.89 25.35 -7.62
CA GLU A 101 -16.17 26.61 -8.31
C GLU A 101 -16.44 26.44 -9.83
N GLY A 102 -16.70 25.21 -10.28
CA GLY A 102 -17.00 24.91 -11.69
C GLY A 102 -15.79 24.96 -12.63
N MET A 103 -14.59 25.02 -12.10
CA MET A 103 -13.36 25.06 -12.90
C MET A 103 -13.04 23.64 -13.41
N THR A 104 -12.91 23.50 -14.74
CA THR A 104 -12.68 22.19 -15.39
C THR A 104 -11.31 22.05 -16.06
N ASP A 105 -10.43 23.04 -16.01
CA ASP A 105 -9.03 22.96 -16.46
C ASP A 105 -8.11 23.01 -15.23
N ILE A 106 -7.55 21.85 -14.84
CA ILE A 106 -6.84 21.64 -13.58
C ILE A 106 -5.38 21.29 -13.84
N ALA A 107 -4.48 21.93 -13.09
CA ALA A 107 -3.09 21.52 -12.96
C ALA A 107 -2.93 20.59 -11.76
N VAL A 108 -2.19 19.49 -11.93
CA VAL A 108 -1.71 18.65 -10.84
C VAL A 108 -0.20 18.77 -10.75
N ILE A 109 0.35 19.07 -9.57
CA ILE A 109 1.80 19.13 -9.37
C ILE A 109 2.27 17.83 -8.74
N GLY A 110 3.15 17.10 -9.44
CA GLY A 110 3.69 15.81 -9.03
C GLY A 110 3.05 14.63 -9.76
N ALA A 111 3.88 13.65 -10.15
CA ALA A 111 3.50 12.45 -10.88
C ALA A 111 3.72 11.17 -10.06
N GLY A 112 3.73 11.26 -8.73
CA GLY A 112 3.76 10.12 -7.82
C GLY A 112 2.37 9.48 -7.67
N ALA A 113 2.23 8.52 -6.73
CA ALA A 113 0.98 7.81 -6.46
C ALA A 113 -0.22 8.76 -6.30
N ILE A 114 -0.08 9.77 -5.43
CA ILE A 114 -1.15 10.75 -5.14
C ILE A 114 -1.45 11.60 -6.39
N GLY A 115 -0.43 12.03 -7.12
CA GLY A 115 -0.63 12.86 -8.32
C GLY A 115 -1.33 12.13 -9.45
N LEU A 116 -0.92 10.89 -9.76
CA LEU A 116 -1.56 10.08 -10.81
C LEU A 116 -3.01 9.76 -10.48
N THR A 117 -3.31 9.32 -9.26
CA THR A 117 -4.68 8.99 -8.86
C THR A 117 -5.57 10.22 -8.80
N THR A 118 -5.03 11.38 -8.34
CA THR A 118 -5.74 12.67 -8.37
C THR A 118 -6.05 13.11 -9.80
N ALA A 119 -5.08 13.01 -10.70
CA ALA A 119 -5.26 13.40 -12.10
C ALA A 119 -6.33 12.54 -12.79
N LEU A 120 -6.30 11.22 -12.59
CA LEU A 120 -7.32 10.31 -13.10
C LEU A 120 -8.70 10.55 -12.49
N THR A 121 -8.77 10.82 -11.19
CA THR A 121 -10.02 11.15 -10.52
C THR A 121 -10.62 12.44 -11.09
N ALA A 122 -9.80 13.47 -11.32
CA ALA A 122 -10.25 14.72 -11.92
C ALA A 122 -10.72 14.52 -13.38
N GLN A 123 -10.01 13.72 -14.20
CA GLN A 123 -10.45 13.38 -15.56
C GLN A 123 -11.79 12.66 -15.57
N ARG A 124 -11.99 11.69 -14.67
CA ARG A 124 -13.28 10.96 -14.55
C ARG A 124 -14.42 11.85 -14.12
N ALA A 125 -14.12 12.93 -13.41
CA ALA A 125 -15.08 13.98 -13.07
C ALA A 125 -15.28 15.01 -14.21
N GLY A 126 -14.72 14.78 -15.40
CA GLY A 126 -14.89 15.62 -16.59
C GLY A 126 -13.90 16.77 -16.71
N ALA A 127 -12.87 16.85 -15.87
CA ALA A 127 -11.86 17.90 -15.96
C ALA A 127 -10.81 17.59 -17.04
N LYS A 128 -10.31 18.65 -17.69
CA LYS A 128 -9.09 18.62 -18.46
C LYS A 128 -7.90 18.75 -17.51
N VAL A 129 -6.98 17.80 -17.54
CA VAL A 129 -5.89 17.75 -16.58
C VAL A 129 -4.52 17.79 -17.24
N THR A 130 -3.63 18.61 -16.67
CA THR A 130 -2.19 18.61 -16.98
C THR A 130 -1.41 18.35 -15.70
N ILE A 131 -0.60 17.30 -15.71
CA ILE A 131 0.37 17.05 -14.63
C ILE A 131 1.66 17.82 -14.93
N TYR A 132 2.16 18.55 -13.95
CA TYR A 132 3.48 19.18 -13.96
C TYR A 132 4.37 18.48 -12.95
N ALA A 133 5.47 17.90 -13.38
CA ALA A 133 6.34 17.12 -12.50
C ALA A 133 7.79 17.18 -12.92
N LYS A 134 8.72 17.28 -11.96
CA LYS A 134 10.14 17.16 -12.22
C LYS A 134 10.59 15.74 -12.46
N GLU A 135 9.92 14.80 -11.80
CA GLU A 135 10.20 13.37 -11.84
C GLU A 135 8.93 12.60 -12.21
N GLN A 136 9.09 11.50 -12.93
CA GLN A 136 8.03 10.54 -13.25
C GLN A 136 8.48 9.14 -12.80
N PHE A 137 7.59 8.13 -12.88
CA PHE A 137 8.02 6.76 -12.68
C PHE A 137 9.11 6.38 -13.70
N PRO A 138 10.17 5.65 -13.26
CA PRO A 138 10.35 5.01 -11.94
C PRO A 138 11.07 5.88 -10.88
N ASP A 139 11.35 7.16 -11.13
CA ASP A 139 12.23 7.98 -10.29
C ASP A 139 11.54 8.58 -9.07
N VAL A 140 10.21 8.69 -9.09
CA VAL A 140 9.41 9.24 -7.97
C VAL A 140 9.54 8.40 -6.71
N ARG A 141 9.45 9.05 -5.53
CA ARG A 141 9.56 8.35 -4.24
C ARG A 141 8.53 7.23 -4.05
N SER A 142 7.32 7.37 -4.57
CA SER A 142 6.28 6.33 -4.48
C SER A 142 6.59 5.06 -5.28
N ALA A 143 7.54 5.09 -6.23
CA ALA A 143 8.07 3.89 -6.90
C ALA A 143 8.86 2.99 -5.94
N ARG A 144 9.37 3.56 -4.85
CA ARG A 144 10.19 2.88 -3.83
C ARG A 144 9.34 2.34 -2.67
N ALA A 145 8.03 2.19 -2.86
CA ALA A 145 7.12 1.66 -1.86
C ALA A 145 7.22 0.13 -1.77
N THR A 146 6.96 -0.42 -0.58
CA THR A 146 6.91 -1.87 -0.35
C THR A 146 5.84 -2.56 -1.20
N GLY A 147 4.73 -1.87 -1.47
CA GLY A 147 3.62 -2.41 -2.26
C GLY A 147 2.58 -3.14 -1.43
N THR A 148 2.55 -2.92 -0.13
CA THR A 148 1.54 -3.49 0.77
C THR A 148 0.37 -2.54 0.92
N TRP A 149 -0.85 -3.08 0.93
CA TRP A 149 -2.02 -2.39 1.43
C TRP A 149 -1.87 -2.17 2.94
N SER A 150 -1.70 -0.93 3.35
CA SER A 150 -1.51 -0.52 4.74
C SER A 150 -2.04 0.92 4.91
N PRO A 151 -3.38 1.09 5.04
CA PRO A 151 -4.02 2.41 4.98
C PRO A 151 -3.80 3.26 6.23
N ASP A 152 -3.35 2.69 7.34
CA ASP A 152 -3.03 3.39 8.58
C ASP A 152 -1.53 3.48 8.90
N SER A 153 -0.66 2.96 8.01
CA SER A 153 0.78 2.98 8.22
C SER A 153 1.32 4.41 8.36
N ARG A 154 1.64 4.81 9.58
CA ARG A 154 2.18 6.14 9.90
C ARG A 154 1.34 7.27 9.29
N ILE A 155 0.01 7.17 9.43
CA ILE A 155 -0.91 8.13 8.80
C ILE A 155 -1.04 9.42 9.60
N ALA A 156 -1.02 9.32 10.93
CA ALA A 156 -1.13 10.45 11.86
C ALA A 156 -0.66 10.06 13.27
N MET A 157 -0.57 11.04 14.17
CA MET A 157 -0.46 10.82 15.62
C MET A 157 -1.83 10.91 16.29
N GLU A 158 -2.04 10.19 17.39
CA GLU A 158 -3.30 10.24 18.17
C GLU A 158 -3.63 11.65 18.65
N GLY A 159 -2.65 12.35 19.22
CA GLY A 159 -2.81 13.73 19.68
C GLY A 159 -2.77 14.79 18.56
N GLY A 160 -2.45 14.40 17.33
CA GLY A 160 -2.34 15.31 16.17
C GLY A 160 -3.63 15.50 15.38
N VAL A 161 -4.68 14.73 15.67
CA VAL A 161 -5.91 14.67 14.86
C VAL A 161 -7.16 15.07 15.66
N ASP A 162 -8.18 15.52 14.93
CA ASP A 162 -9.50 15.80 15.50
C ASP A 162 -10.37 14.53 15.64
N ALA A 163 -11.46 14.61 16.38
CA ALA A 163 -12.36 13.49 16.65
C ALA A 163 -12.99 12.87 15.38
N GLY A 164 -13.12 13.61 14.29
CA GLY A 164 -13.67 13.13 13.01
C GLY A 164 -12.64 12.48 12.09
N PHE A 165 -11.37 12.46 12.47
CA PHE A 165 -10.31 11.93 11.62
C PHE A 165 -10.53 10.46 11.26
N GLY A 166 -10.88 9.63 12.24
CA GLY A 166 -11.11 8.20 12.03
C GLY A 166 -12.17 7.92 10.97
N ASP A 167 -13.28 8.66 10.98
CA ASP A 167 -14.36 8.47 10.02
C ASP A 167 -13.97 8.93 8.61
N ARG A 168 -13.24 10.04 8.50
CA ARG A 168 -12.70 10.50 7.21
C ARG A 168 -11.67 9.53 6.65
N TRP A 169 -10.78 9.01 7.50
CA TRP A 169 -9.80 8.01 7.12
C TRP A 169 -10.47 6.72 6.63
N GLU A 170 -11.46 6.23 7.37
CA GLU A 170 -12.20 5.02 7.00
C GLU A 170 -12.89 5.17 5.65
N ALA A 171 -13.54 6.30 5.40
CA ALA A 171 -14.16 6.58 4.11
C ALA A 171 -13.13 6.57 2.97
N MET A 172 -11.97 7.20 3.16
CA MET A 172 -10.88 7.19 2.18
C MET A 172 -10.34 5.78 1.95
N ALA A 173 -10.15 5.00 3.02
CA ALA A 173 -9.63 3.64 2.94
C ALA A 173 -10.59 2.71 2.20
N ARG A 174 -11.87 2.70 2.57
CA ARG A 174 -12.90 1.88 1.92
C ARG A 174 -13.07 2.22 0.45
N ARG A 175 -13.06 3.50 0.13
CA ARG A 175 -13.15 3.95 -1.26
C ARG A 175 -11.96 3.50 -2.10
N SER A 176 -10.76 3.67 -1.57
CA SER A 176 -9.54 3.22 -2.23
C SER A 176 -9.50 1.70 -2.39
N PHE A 177 -9.90 0.95 -1.36
CA PHE A 177 -9.98 -0.50 -1.40
C PHE A 177 -10.93 -0.99 -2.52
N ALA A 178 -12.14 -0.45 -2.57
CA ALA A 178 -13.13 -0.79 -3.60
C ALA A 178 -12.59 -0.50 -5.01
N PHE A 179 -11.87 0.61 -5.17
CA PHE A 179 -11.26 0.95 -6.46
C PHE A 179 -10.18 -0.06 -6.87
N TYR A 180 -9.27 -0.41 -5.94
CA TYR A 180 -8.20 -1.36 -6.23
C TYR A 180 -8.71 -2.77 -6.55
N GLN A 181 -9.83 -3.19 -5.98
CA GLN A 181 -10.46 -4.46 -6.37
C GLN A 181 -10.91 -4.47 -7.85
N GLY A 182 -11.25 -3.32 -8.41
CA GLY A 182 -11.55 -3.19 -9.84
C GLY A 182 -10.34 -3.36 -10.76
N LEU A 183 -9.12 -3.38 -10.21
CA LEU A 183 -7.88 -3.59 -10.95
C LEU A 183 -7.37 -5.05 -10.86
N LEU A 184 -8.05 -5.92 -10.12
CA LEU A 184 -7.70 -7.34 -10.03
C LEU A 184 -7.89 -8.03 -11.38
N GLY A 185 -6.91 -8.86 -11.74
CA GLY A 185 -6.95 -9.64 -12.97
C GLY A 185 -6.69 -8.84 -14.25
N LEU A 186 -6.32 -7.57 -14.16
CA LEU A 186 -5.84 -6.82 -15.32
C LEU A 186 -4.45 -7.32 -15.77
N PRO A 187 -4.10 -7.20 -17.06
CA PRO A 187 -2.78 -7.56 -17.55
C PRO A 187 -1.67 -6.89 -16.74
N GLY A 188 -0.64 -7.66 -16.37
CA GLY A 188 0.45 -7.22 -15.50
C GLY A 188 0.14 -7.35 -14.01
N ASP A 189 -1.09 -7.75 -13.64
CA ASP A 189 -1.55 -7.86 -12.25
C ASP A 189 -1.13 -6.65 -11.39
N PRO A 190 -1.54 -5.42 -11.77
CA PRO A 190 -1.13 -4.21 -11.05
C PRO A 190 -1.54 -4.24 -9.58
N VAL A 191 -2.59 -5.00 -9.27
CA VAL A 191 -3.06 -5.31 -7.92
C VAL A 191 -3.40 -6.79 -7.84
N GLU A 192 -2.96 -7.45 -6.78
CA GLU A 192 -3.26 -8.86 -6.52
C GLU A 192 -3.47 -9.13 -5.03
N TRP A 193 -4.15 -10.23 -4.69
CA TRP A 193 -4.21 -10.76 -3.34
C TRP A 193 -2.98 -11.60 -3.08
N THR A 194 -2.31 -11.35 -1.95
CA THR A 194 -1.09 -12.06 -1.57
C THR A 194 -1.20 -12.54 -0.13
N ASP A 195 -0.87 -13.79 0.11
CA ASP A 195 -0.76 -14.33 1.45
C ASP A 195 0.45 -13.74 2.19
N ARG A 196 0.23 -13.43 3.44
CA ARG A 196 1.23 -12.88 4.37
C ARG A 196 1.38 -13.80 5.57
N TYR A 197 2.61 -14.14 5.89
CA TYR A 197 2.95 -14.98 7.03
C TYR A 197 3.64 -14.14 8.09
N MET A 198 3.00 -14.01 9.24
CA MET A 198 3.59 -13.40 10.43
C MET A 198 4.12 -14.51 11.31
N LEU A 199 5.43 -14.53 11.51
CA LEU A 199 6.15 -15.57 12.23
C LEU A 199 6.49 -15.08 13.65
N SER A 200 6.47 -15.98 14.62
CA SER A 200 6.87 -15.67 15.99
C SER A 200 7.45 -16.89 16.70
N ASP A 201 8.42 -16.63 17.57
CA ASP A 201 8.94 -17.58 18.54
C ASP A 201 8.27 -17.30 19.89
N GLY A 202 7.75 -18.33 20.53
CA GLY A 202 7.09 -18.22 21.82
C GLY A 202 5.59 -17.86 21.77
N PRO A 203 4.97 -17.60 22.94
CA PRO A 203 3.51 -17.46 23.06
C PRO A 203 2.98 -16.24 22.28
N ALA A 204 1.69 -16.30 21.93
CA ALA A 204 1.01 -15.14 21.33
C ALA A 204 1.08 -13.95 22.28
N VAL A 205 1.85 -12.96 21.90
CA VAL A 205 1.88 -11.66 22.59
C VAL A 205 0.90 -10.75 21.89
N ALA A 206 0.01 -10.10 22.65
CA ALA A 206 -0.81 -9.03 22.12
C ALA A 206 0.11 -7.94 21.53
N PRO A 207 -0.32 -7.25 20.45
CA PRO A 207 0.46 -6.14 19.93
C PRO A 207 0.89 -5.21 21.06
N ALA A 208 2.18 -4.96 21.18
CA ALA A 208 2.67 -4.04 22.21
C ALA A 208 2.09 -2.65 21.91
N VAL A 209 1.37 -2.12 22.88
CA VAL A 209 0.94 -0.72 22.82
C VAL A 209 2.19 0.14 22.92
N GLU A 210 2.45 0.99 21.94
CA GLU A 210 3.56 1.93 21.95
C GLU A 210 3.54 2.74 23.26
N ARG A 211 4.66 2.73 23.98
CA ARG A 211 4.76 3.49 25.23
C ARG A 211 5.07 4.94 24.92
N VAL A 212 4.30 5.84 25.49
CA VAL A 212 4.61 7.27 25.50
C VAL A 212 5.81 7.50 26.40
N THR A 213 6.83 8.17 25.89
CA THR A 213 8.06 8.57 26.62
C THR A 213 8.34 10.05 26.35
N PRO A 214 9.24 10.72 27.10
CA PRO A 214 9.62 12.09 26.80
C PRO A 214 10.14 12.29 25.38
N GLU A 215 10.82 11.28 24.81
CA GLU A 215 11.36 11.29 23.45
C GLU A 215 10.28 10.95 22.40
N ARG A 216 9.20 10.28 22.82
CA ARG A 216 8.08 9.85 22.01
C ARG A 216 6.78 10.25 22.71
N PRO A 217 6.43 11.55 22.71
CA PRO A 217 5.34 12.10 23.54
C PRO A 217 3.94 11.76 23.04
N ASP A 218 3.83 11.07 21.90
CA ASP A 218 2.58 10.70 21.24
C ASP A 218 2.72 9.31 20.60
N ARG A 219 1.65 8.77 20.03
CA ARG A 219 1.60 7.46 19.37
C ARG A 219 1.06 7.61 17.96
N PHE A 220 1.51 6.72 17.07
CA PHE A 220 0.85 6.55 15.79
C PHE A 220 -0.56 5.99 15.99
N ILE A 221 -1.54 6.63 15.35
CA ILE A 221 -2.93 6.19 15.44
C ILE A 221 -3.10 4.84 14.75
N ARG A 222 -3.87 3.94 15.38
CA ARG A 222 -4.20 2.61 14.86
C ARG A 222 -5.68 2.58 14.50
N LEU A 223 -5.98 2.29 13.25
CA LEU A 223 -7.34 2.35 12.70
C LEU A 223 -7.75 1.07 11.95
N GLU A 224 -6.87 0.08 11.87
CA GLU A 224 -7.07 -1.17 11.13
C GLU A 224 -8.35 -1.90 11.54
N ASP A 225 -8.73 -1.86 12.82
CA ASP A 225 -9.95 -2.49 13.35
C ASP A 225 -11.22 -1.98 12.67
N ARG A 226 -11.22 -0.75 12.14
CA ARG A 226 -12.37 -0.19 11.42
C ARG A 226 -12.59 -0.85 10.04
N LEU A 227 -11.62 -1.63 9.55
CA LEU A 227 -11.66 -2.28 8.24
C LEU A 227 -11.72 -3.82 8.32
N HIS A 228 -11.91 -4.38 9.51
CA HIS A 228 -11.91 -5.84 9.72
C HIS A 228 -12.99 -6.59 8.94
N ASP A 229 -14.04 -5.90 8.49
CA ASP A 229 -15.12 -6.47 7.67
C ASP A 229 -14.74 -6.62 6.18
N ILE A 230 -13.78 -5.83 5.69
CA ILE A 230 -13.32 -5.89 4.30
C ILE A 230 -11.96 -6.61 4.15
N MET A 231 -11.27 -6.86 5.26
CA MET A 231 -9.97 -7.55 5.25
C MET A 231 -10.13 -9.00 5.74
N PRO A 232 -9.50 -9.98 5.07
CA PRO A 232 -9.52 -11.37 5.54
C PRO A 232 -8.94 -11.48 6.95
N ARG A 233 -9.58 -12.28 7.79
CA ARG A 233 -9.07 -12.57 9.13
C ARG A 233 -7.80 -13.40 9.05
N SER A 234 -6.86 -13.12 9.95
CA SER A 234 -5.67 -13.93 10.07
C SER A 234 -6.00 -15.27 10.74
N VAL A 235 -5.36 -16.35 10.28
CA VAL A 235 -5.53 -17.71 10.76
C VAL A 235 -4.20 -18.21 11.31
N GLU A 236 -4.23 -18.77 12.52
CA GLU A 236 -3.07 -19.45 13.11
C GLU A 236 -2.87 -20.78 12.37
N LEU A 237 -1.64 -21.06 11.97
CA LEU A 237 -1.29 -22.31 11.33
C LEU A 237 -0.95 -23.37 12.39
N ALA A 238 -1.36 -24.62 12.15
CA ALA A 238 -1.04 -25.69 13.09
C ALA A 238 0.49 -25.90 13.17
N PRO A 239 1.03 -26.20 14.35
CA PRO A 239 2.45 -26.49 14.50
C PRO A 239 2.93 -27.58 13.55
N GLY A 240 4.05 -27.35 12.88
CA GLY A 240 4.62 -28.32 11.94
C GLY A 240 4.00 -28.35 10.54
N THR A 241 2.95 -27.58 10.27
CA THR A 241 2.31 -27.50 8.94
C THR A 241 2.89 -26.40 8.05
N HIS A 242 3.92 -25.70 8.49
CA HIS A 242 4.56 -24.62 7.74
C HIS A 242 6.08 -24.83 7.60
N PRO A 243 6.72 -24.30 6.53
CA PRO A 243 8.14 -24.52 6.25
C PRO A 243 9.07 -23.60 7.05
N PHE A 244 8.53 -22.72 7.89
CA PHE A 244 9.32 -21.74 8.65
C PHE A 244 9.95 -22.38 9.89
N ARG A 245 11.09 -21.83 10.30
CA ARG A 245 11.83 -22.31 11.50
C ARG A 245 11.15 -21.97 12.82
N THR A 246 10.33 -20.91 12.84
CA THR A 246 9.59 -20.49 14.04
C THR A 246 8.56 -21.54 14.48
N GLU A 247 8.22 -21.51 15.76
CA GLU A 247 7.18 -22.39 16.31
C GLU A 247 5.79 -22.07 15.79
N ARG A 248 5.56 -20.78 15.54
CA ARG A 248 4.24 -20.25 15.18
C ARG A 248 4.29 -19.44 13.90
N ALA A 249 3.24 -19.57 13.15
CA ALA A 249 3.00 -18.77 11.96
C ALA A 249 1.49 -18.44 11.85
N ARG A 250 1.17 -17.18 11.55
CA ARG A 250 -0.19 -16.75 11.23
C ARG A 250 -0.24 -16.34 9.78
N ARG A 251 -1.26 -16.79 9.07
CA ARG A 251 -1.52 -16.38 7.68
C ARG A 251 -2.65 -15.37 7.64
N SER A 252 -2.47 -14.34 6.87
CA SER A 252 -3.52 -13.41 6.42
C SER A 252 -3.32 -13.14 4.93
N SER A 253 -4.34 -12.65 4.24
CA SER A 253 -4.22 -12.20 2.87
C SER A 253 -4.47 -10.70 2.80
N SER A 254 -3.74 -10.00 1.94
CA SER A 254 -3.84 -8.57 1.75
C SER A 254 -3.62 -8.19 0.29
N LEU A 255 -4.12 -7.03 -0.13
CA LEU A 255 -3.80 -6.50 -1.44
C LEU A 255 -2.30 -6.16 -1.52
N THR A 256 -1.71 -6.56 -2.62
CA THR A 256 -0.36 -6.19 -3.03
C THR A 256 -0.42 -5.30 -4.25
N PHE A 257 0.36 -4.25 -4.24
CA PHE A 257 0.57 -3.37 -5.38
C PHE A 257 1.87 -3.78 -6.10
N ASN A 258 1.77 -4.26 -7.32
CA ASN A 258 2.90 -4.36 -8.23
C ASN A 258 3.17 -2.95 -8.76
N VAL A 259 3.93 -2.17 -7.99
CA VAL A 259 3.99 -0.70 -8.11
C VAL A 259 4.42 -0.24 -9.49
N ALA A 260 5.31 -0.97 -10.15
CA ALA A 260 5.76 -0.62 -11.51
C ALA A 260 4.61 -0.77 -12.52
N ASP A 261 3.90 -1.90 -12.50
CA ASP A 261 2.78 -2.18 -13.40
C ASP A 261 1.58 -1.29 -13.09
N LEU A 262 1.29 -1.07 -11.80
CA LEU A 262 0.24 -0.16 -11.37
C LEU A 262 0.50 1.27 -11.86
N ALA A 263 1.72 1.77 -11.69
CA ALA A 263 2.08 3.11 -12.14
C ALA A 263 2.04 3.25 -13.67
N HIS A 264 2.50 2.21 -14.38
CA HIS A 264 2.41 2.15 -15.84
C HIS A 264 0.96 2.18 -16.31
N GLN A 265 0.09 1.37 -15.74
CA GLN A 265 -1.34 1.35 -16.03
C GLN A 265 -1.99 2.71 -15.81
N LEU A 266 -1.78 3.31 -14.63
CA LEU A 266 -2.36 4.61 -14.29
C LEU A 266 -1.84 5.73 -15.21
N THR A 267 -0.56 5.71 -15.57
CA THR A 267 0.02 6.70 -16.49
C THR A 267 -0.57 6.53 -17.90
N THR A 268 -0.69 5.30 -18.35
CA THR A 268 -1.27 4.97 -19.67
C THR A 268 -2.74 5.42 -19.75
N ASP A 269 -3.54 5.07 -18.73
CA ASP A 269 -4.95 5.48 -18.64
C ASP A 269 -5.09 7.00 -18.64
N PHE A 270 -4.22 7.70 -17.92
CA PHE A 270 -4.21 9.16 -17.87
C PHE A 270 -3.94 9.78 -19.25
N LEU A 271 -2.96 9.26 -19.98
CA LEU A 271 -2.58 9.75 -21.30
C LEU A 271 -3.64 9.42 -22.36
N ILE A 272 -4.20 8.20 -22.35
CA ILE A 272 -5.30 7.79 -23.23
C ILE A 272 -6.55 8.65 -22.99
N GLY A 273 -6.81 9.01 -21.73
CA GLY A 273 -7.87 9.93 -21.34
C GLY A 273 -7.65 11.39 -21.77
N GLY A 274 -6.59 11.68 -22.56
CA GLY A 274 -6.28 13.02 -23.09
C GLY A 274 -5.49 13.90 -22.13
N GLY A 275 -4.99 13.32 -21.03
CA GLY A 275 -4.11 14.01 -20.09
C GLY A 275 -2.73 14.29 -20.67
N ARG A 276 -2.00 15.23 -20.10
CA ARG A 276 -0.64 15.55 -20.48
C ARG A 276 0.27 15.64 -19.27
N ILE A 277 1.50 15.15 -19.41
CA ILE A 277 2.54 15.31 -18.39
C ILE A 277 3.59 16.25 -18.97
N VAL A 278 3.88 17.31 -18.22
CA VAL A 278 4.84 18.37 -18.61
C VAL A 278 5.98 18.36 -17.60
N PRO A 279 7.22 18.10 -18.03
CA PRO A 279 8.39 18.24 -17.18
C PRO A 279 8.50 19.68 -16.67
N MET A 280 8.47 19.86 -15.36
CA MET A 280 8.59 21.18 -14.72
C MET A 280 8.99 21.03 -13.25
N GLU A 281 9.96 21.79 -12.83
CA GLU A 281 10.33 21.95 -11.43
C GLU A 281 9.85 23.32 -10.92
N LEU A 282 9.21 23.30 -9.75
CA LEU A 282 8.78 24.48 -9.01
C LEU A 282 9.60 24.56 -7.73
N HIS A 283 10.04 25.77 -7.36
CA HIS A 283 10.96 25.99 -6.25
C HIS A 283 10.32 26.75 -5.07
N GLU A 284 9.27 27.52 -5.34
CA GLU A 284 8.54 28.30 -4.35
C GLU A 284 7.04 28.33 -4.66
N PRO A 285 6.17 28.63 -3.67
CA PRO A 285 4.72 28.63 -3.89
C PRO A 285 4.27 29.55 -5.03
N GLN A 286 4.95 30.69 -5.21
CA GLN A 286 4.64 31.68 -6.23
C GLN A 286 4.83 31.15 -7.67
N ASP A 287 5.65 30.14 -7.85
CA ASP A 287 5.87 29.52 -9.15
C ASP A 287 4.58 28.94 -9.77
N VAL A 288 3.55 28.67 -8.96
CA VAL A 288 2.24 28.26 -9.48
C VAL A 288 1.62 29.30 -10.40
N ALA A 289 2.03 30.58 -10.29
CA ALA A 289 1.59 31.63 -11.21
C ALA A 289 1.99 31.37 -12.65
N ARG A 290 3.06 30.58 -12.90
CA ARG A 290 3.54 30.18 -14.23
C ARG A 290 2.60 29.16 -14.92
N LEU A 291 1.76 28.46 -14.16
CA LEU A 291 0.82 27.49 -14.70
C LEU A 291 -0.34 28.21 -15.41
N LYS A 292 -0.87 27.60 -16.48
CA LYS A 292 -2.02 28.16 -17.20
C LYS A 292 -3.31 28.07 -16.41
N GLN A 293 -3.48 26.96 -15.69
CA GLN A 293 -4.69 26.65 -14.92
C GLN A 293 -4.87 27.59 -13.73
N LYS A 294 -6.11 27.96 -13.45
CA LYS A 294 -6.46 28.74 -12.25
C LYS A 294 -6.50 27.86 -11.00
N THR A 295 -6.94 26.61 -11.15
CA THR A 295 -7.00 25.63 -10.08
C THR A 295 -5.82 24.65 -10.20
N VAL A 296 -5.15 24.44 -9.09
CA VAL A 296 -3.95 23.63 -8.96
C VAL A 296 -4.15 22.63 -7.82
N ILE A 297 -3.85 21.36 -8.02
CA ILE A 297 -3.80 20.38 -6.93
C ILE A 297 -2.34 20.02 -6.67
N ASN A 298 -1.88 20.31 -5.46
CA ASN A 298 -0.50 20.08 -5.04
C ASN A 298 -0.33 18.67 -4.46
N CYS A 299 0.23 17.78 -5.26
CA CYS A 299 0.51 16.39 -4.93
C CYS A 299 2.01 16.08 -4.81
N THR A 300 2.80 17.03 -4.31
CA THR A 300 4.27 16.94 -4.29
C THR A 300 4.84 16.03 -3.19
N GLY A 301 3.98 15.43 -2.35
CA GLY A 301 4.40 14.50 -1.30
C GLY A 301 5.45 15.11 -0.37
N TYR A 302 6.60 14.46 -0.21
CA TYR A 302 7.70 14.99 0.61
C TYR A 302 8.26 16.31 0.06
N GLY A 303 8.17 16.54 -1.25
CA GLY A 303 8.60 17.78 -1.88
C GLY A 303 7.87 19.03 -1.38
N ALA A 304 6.68 18.89 -0.80
CA ALA A 304 5.93 20.00 -0.21
C ALA A 304 6.68 20.64 0.99
N ARG A 305 7.53 19.86 1.69
CA ARG A 305 8.37 20.41 2.77
C ARG A 305 9.25 21.57 2.26
N ALA A 306 9.89 21.38 1.13
CA ALA A 306 10.74 22.43 0.54
C ALA A 306 9.89 23.48 -0.22
N LEU A 307 9.04 23.02 -1.14
CA LEU A 307 8.27 23.89 -2.04
C LEU A 307 7.29 24.81 -1.31
N TRP A 308 6.59 24.31 -0.29
CA TRP A 308 5.63 25.07 0.52
C TRP A 308 6.14 25.47 1.90
N ARG A 309 7.42 25.16 2.21
CA ARG A 309 8.01 25.35 3.53
C ARG A 309 7.16 24.73 4.64
N ASP A 310 6.52 23.57 4.33
CA ASP A 310 5.68 22.86 5.29
C ASP A 310 6.55 21.98 6.20
N GLU A 311 7.04 22.57 7.27
CA GLU A 311 7.88 21.87 8.26
C GLU A 311 7.13 20.82 9.07
N SER A 312 5.79 20.78 9.00
CA SER A 312 5.00 19.71 9.61
C SER A 312 5.20 18.34 8.94
N ILE A 313 5.81 18.32 7.74
CA ILE A 313 6.20 17.08 7.07
C ILE A 313 7.50 16.58 7.69
N VAL A 314 7.42 15.45 8.39
CA VAL A 314 8.57 14.75 8.98
C VAL A 314 8.94 13.57 8.06
N PRO A 315 10.22 13.42 7.68
CA PRO A 315 10.64 12.24 6.92
C PRO A 315 10.58 10.99 7.80
N VAL A 316 10.08 9.89 7.25
CA VAL A 316 10.21 8.57 7.87
C VAL A 316 10.95 7.66 6.88
N ARG A 317 12.22 7.45 7.15
CA ARG A 317 13.12 6.71 6.28
C ARG A 317 12.75 5.22 6.25
N GLY A 318 12.82 4.62 5.08
CA GLY A 318 12.80 3.18 4.89
C GLY A 318 13.71 2.79 3.76
N GLN A 319 14.50 1.73 3.95
CA GLN A 319 15.37 1.17 2.92
C GLN A 319 14.86 -0.19 2.48
N ILE A 320 14.94 -0.47 1.19
CA ILE A 320 14.54 -1.73 0.58
C ILE A 320 15.72 -2.30 -0.19
N ALA A 321 16.10 -3.55 0.13
CA ALA A 321 16.90 -4.39 -0.75
C ALA A 321 15.97 -5.13 -1.71
N TRP A 322 16.26 -5.05 -3.00
CA TRP A 322 15.49 -5.70 -4.07
C TRP A 322 16.25 -6.92 -4.56
N LEU A 323 15.67 -8.10 -4.36
CA LEU A 323 16.21 -9.34 -4.91
C LEU A 323 15.57 -9.66 -6.25
N ILE A 324 16.32 -10.35 -7.10
CA ILE A 324 15.85 -10.89 -8.38
C ILE A 324 14.56 -11.70 -8.15
N PRO A 325 13.49 -11.48 -8.94
CA PRO A 325 12.25 -12.23 -8.83
C PRO A 325 12.47 -13.76 -8.88
N GLN A 326 11.60 -14.48 -8.18
CA GLN A 326 11.59 -15.94 -8.11
C GLN A 326 10.17 -16.42 -8.42
N ALA A 327 10.01 -17.20 -9.48
CA ALA A 327 8.69 -17.53 -10.04
C ALA A 327 7.73 -18.21 -9.05
N GLY A 328 8.25 -19.07 -8.16
CA GLY A 328 7.45 -19.76 -7.12
C GLY A 328 7.16 -18.92 -5.88
N ALA A 329 7.72 -17.71 -5.79
CA ALA A 329 7.52 -16.84 -4.62
C ALA A 329 6.37 -15.86 -4.89
N THR A 330 5.21 -16.11 -4.26
CA THR A 330 3.99 -15.31 -4.39
C THR A 330 3.40 -14.92 -3.03
N TYR A 331 4.25 -14.69 -2.05
CA TYR A 331 3.84 -14.46 -0.66
C TYR A 331 4.73 -13.40 0.02
N GLY A 332 4.28 -12.96 1.19
CA GLY A 332 5.07 -12.11 2.07
C GLY A 332 5.32 -12.78 3.42
N VAL A 333 6.41 -12.39 4.09
CA VAL A 333 6.77 -12.87 5.44
C VAL A 333 7.18 -11.68 6.31
N TYR A 334 6.74 -11.70 7.54
CA TYR A 334 7.23 -10.79 8.59
C TYR A 334 7.76 -11.59 9.76
N HIS A 335 8.98 -11.32 10.17
CA HIS A 335 9.60 -11.91 11.36
C HIS A 335 10.74 -11.03 11.85
N ASP A 336 10.86 -10.90 13.17
CA ASP A 336 11.98 -10.25 13.84
C ASP A 336 12.41 -8.93 13.17
N LYS A 337 11.48 -7.96 13.08
CA LYS A 337 11.69 -6.61 12.51
C LYS A 337 12.01 -6.57 11.02
N LEU A 338 11.90 -7.70 10.33
CA LEU A 338 12.15 -7.83 8.91
C LEU A 338 10.87 -8.19 8.18
N ALA A 339 10.54 -7.44 7.13
CA ALA A 339 9.47 -7.72 6.21
C ALA A 339 10.03 -8.13 4.84
N MET A 340 9.48 -9.17 4.26
CA MET A 340 9.71 -9.58 2.88
C MET A 340 8.39 -9.63 2.14
N LEU A 341 8.39 -9.18 0.88
CA LEU A 341 7.26 -9.31 -0.02
C LEU A 341 7.75 -9.67 -1.41
N ALA A 342 7.31 -10.83 -1.91
CA ALA A 342 7.54 -11.20 -3.29
C ALA A 342 6.55 -10.45 -4.19
N ARG A 343 7.10 -9.65 -5.09
CA ARG A 343 6.39 -8.91 -6.12
C ARG A 343 6.93 -9.32 -7.48
N ARG A 344 6.19 -9.04 -8.55
CA ARG A 344 6.59 -9.39 -9.93
C ARG A 344 7.82 -8.62 -10.39
N ASP A 345 8.00 -7.37 -9.90
CA ASP A 345 9.13 -6.49 -10.24
C ASP A 345 10.36 -6.67 -9.30
N GLY A 346 10.29 -7.59 -8.36
CA GLY A 346 11.39 -7.92 -7.44
C GLY A 346 10.90 -8.36 -6.07
N ILE A 347 11.72 -9.12 -5.36
CA ILE A 347 11.44 -9.47 -3.97
C ILE A 347 11.94 -8.34 -3.09
N VAL A 348 11.02 -7.70 -2.39
CA VAL A 348 11.28 -6.59 -1.48
C VAL A 348 11.70 -7.15 -0.12
N VAL A 349 12.84 -6.73 0.38
CA VAL A 349 13.33 -7.05 1.74
C VAL A 349 13.57 -5.73 2.47
N GLN A 350 12.90 -5.54 3.59
CA GLN A 350 12.93 -4.29 4.34
C GLN A 350 13.02 -4.55 5.84
N GLU A 351 13.99 -3.93 6.50
CA GLU A 351 13.96 -3.78 7.95
C GLU A 351 12.90 -2.72 8.32
N VAL A 352 12.02 -3.05 9.26
CA VAL A 352 10.90 -2.21 9.67
C VAL A 352 11.00 -1.75 11.13
N GLY A 353 12.02 -2.24 11.86
CA GLY A 353 12.25 -1.92 13.26
C GLY A 353 11.25 -2.56 14.21
N GLU A 354 11.26 -2.12 15.45
CA GLU A 354 10.38 -2.64 16.51
C GLU A 354 8.96 -2.06 16.42
N ASP A 355 8.86 -0.82 15.95
CA ASP A 355 7.61 -0.05 15.92
C ASP A 355 7.63 0.97 14.77
N ASP A 356 6.56 1.76 14.68
CA ASP A 356 6.38 2.78 13.64
C ASP A 356 7.32 3.98 13.75
N TRP A 357 8.06 4.13 14.87
CA TRP A 357 9.09 5.16 15.03
C TRP A 357 10.37 4.86 14.25
N PHE A 358 10.55 3.63 13.78
CA PHE A 358 11.74 3.28 13.00
C PHE A 358 11.88 4.17 11.77
N GLY A 359 13.01 4.90 11.70
CA GLY A 359 13.30 5.86 10.63
C GLY A 359 12.63 7.24 10.77
N TYR A 360 11.91 7.50 11.86
CA TYR A 360 11.28 8.81 12.12
C TYR A 360 12.33 9.92 12.28
N GLY A 361 12.15 11.02 11.58
CA GLY A 361 13.07 12.15 11.59
C GLY A 361 14.34 11.95 10.74
N ASP A 362 14.58 10.77 10.22
CA ASP A 362 15.78 10.48 9.39
C ASP A 362 15.51 10.89 7.93
N ALA A 363 16.24 11.93 7.49
CA ALA A 363 16.18 12.47 6.13
C ALA A 363 17.29 11.92 5.19
N ASN A 364 18.11 10.96 5.64
CA ASN A 364 19.19 10.40 4.84
C ASN A 364 18.64 9.53 3.70
N GLU A 365 18.86 9.95 2.44
CA GLU A 365 18.46 9.19 1.25
C GLU A 365 19.60 8.32 0.70
N THR A 366 20.75 8.28 1.35
CA THR A 366 21.88 7.43 0.92
C THR A 366 21.58 5.96 1.22
N PRO A 367 21.66 5.06 0.23
CA PRO A 367 21.53 3.62 0.47
C PRO A 367 22.69 3.09 1.33
N ASP A 368 22.33 2.27 2.31
CA ASP A 368 23.27 1.51 3.13
C ASP A 368 23.31 0.06 2.62
N ARG A 369 24.41 -0.29 1.92
CA ARG A 369 24.57 -1.62 1.33
C ARG A 369 24.81 -2.69 2.39
N GLU A 370 25.54 -2.37 3.43
CA GLU A 370 25.85 -3.33 4.49
C GLU A 370 24.59 -3.75 5.26
N ALA A 371 23.75 -2.78 5.63
CA ALA A 371 22.45 -3.03 6.25
C ALA A 371 21.51 -3.81 5.32
N ALA A 372 21.52 -3.52 4.01
CA ALA A 372 20.73 -4.25 3.04
C ALA A 372 21.15 -5.72 2.92
N GLU A 373 22.46 -5.99 2.86
CA GLU A 373 22.99 -7.35 2.81
C GLU A 373 22.76 -8.11 4.12
N ALA A 374 22.86 -7.45 5.28
CA ALA A 374 22.55 -8.03 6.58
C ALA A 374 21.08 -8.46 6.65
N SER A 375 20.16 -7.62 6.19
CA SER A 375 18.73 -7.94 6.10
C SER A 375 18.46 -9.15 5.22
N VAL A 376 19.15 -9.27 4.08
CA VAL A 376 19.01 -10.41 3.16
C VAL A 376 19.58 -11.69 3.78
N ARG A 377 20.73 -11.64 4.46
CA ARG A 377 21.28 -12.80 5.19
C ARG A 377 20.35 -13.26 6.32
N LYS A 378 19.72 -12.33 7.03
CA LYS A 378 18.73 -12.62 8.07
C LYS A 378 17.50 -13.33 7.48
N LEU A 379 17.01 -12.86 6.36
CA LEU A 379 15.89 -13.47 5.66
C LEU A 379 16.15 -14.95 5.32
N ALA A 380 17.36 -15.29 4.87
CA ALA A 380 17.74 -16.68 4.55
C ALA A 380 17.49 -17.68 5.70
N GLY A 381 17.53 -17.19 6.93
CA GLY A 381 17.31 -17.99 8.14
C GLY A 381 15.84 -18.31 8.47
N PHE A 382 14.86 -17.82 7.72
CA PHE A 382 13.44 -17.97 8.08
C PHE A 382 12.87 -19.36 7.74
N TRP A 383 13.48 -20.10 6.82
CA TRP A 383 13.02 -21.44 6.38
C TRP A 383 13.86 -22.56 7.01
N LYS A 384 13.21 -23.74 7.16
CA LYS A 384 13.83 -24.99 7.62
C LYS A 384 14.85 -25.54 6.62
#